data_7134d7f8b5179c51d55b5db97cda3538
#
_entry.id   7134d7f8b5179c51d55b5db97cda3538
#
_cell.length_a   1.000
_cell.length_b   1.000
_cell.length_c   1.000
_cell.angle_alpha   90.00
_cell.angle_beta   90.00
_cell.angle_gamma   90.00
#
_symmetry.space_group_name_H-M   'P 1'
#
loop_
_entity.id
_entity.type
_entity.pdbx_description
1 polymer ?
#
loop_
_entity_poly.entity_id
_entity_poly.type
_entity_poly.pdbx_seq_one_letter_code
_entity_poly.pdbx_strand_id
1 'polypeptide(L)'
;KEIENGVELNYISEDGEENYPGQLDVKVTYTLKENSLVINYKATTNKTTICNLTNHTYFNLNGYGNILQHQVQILADYFTENNQESIPTGKIIPVENTPMDFRNPQYIEKDINNEYYQIKYAKGFDNNWVLNNYNGEIRKIATAYSELSGIELEVSTDLPGIQFYSGN
;
A
#
# COMPACT_ATOMS: atom_id res chain seq x y z
N LYS A 1 -15.54 -18.60 -0.75
CA LYS A 1 -17.00 -18.63 -0.94
C LYS A 1 -17.41 -17.52 -1.89
N GLU A 2 -18.24 -17.80 -2.86
CA GLU A 2 -18.86 -16.78 -3.72
C GLU A 2 -19.94 -16.03 -2.94
N ILE A 3 -19.97 -14.71 -3.13
CA ILE A 3 -20.99 -13.79 -2.56
C ILE A 3 -21.54 -12.91 -3.68
N GLU A 4 -22.57 -12.11 -3.40
CA GLU A 4 -23.11 -11.18 -4.39
C GLU A 4 -22.04 -10.18 -4.85
N ASN A 5 -21.78 -10.14 -6.15
CA ASN A 5 -20.75 -9.30 -6.79
C ASN A 5 -19.33 -9.44 -6.20
N GLY A 6 -18.99 -10.62 -5.67
CA GLY A 6 -17.68 -10.75 -5.07
C GLY A 6 -17.31 -12.12 -4.53
N VAL A 7 -16.24 -12.15 -3.76
CA VAL A 7 -15.71 -13.35 -3.12
C VAL A 7 -15.34 -13.09 -1.67
N GLU A 8 -15.64 -14.05 -0.81
CA GLU A 8 -15.22 -14.09 0.59
C GLU A 8 -14.17 -15.19 0.78
N LEU A 9 -13.04 -14.84 1.35
CA LEU A 9 -11.95 -15.73 1.75
C LEU A 9 -11.91 -15.78 3.27
N ASN A 10 -11.71 -16.99 3.81
CA ASN A 10 -11.58 -17.19 5.24
C ASN A 10 -10.31 -17.99 5.51
N TYR A 11 -9.60 -17.63 6.55
CA TYR A 11 -8.41 -18.32 7.03
C TYR A 11 -8.37 -18.31 8.55
N ILE A 12 -7.96 -19.43 9.13
CA ILE A 12 -7.69 -19.54 10.56
C ILE A 12 -6.18 -19.72 10.69
N SER A 13 -5.52 -18.73 11.30
CA SER A 13 -4.14 -18.84 11.73
C SER A 13 -4.14 -19.42 13.15
N GLU A 14 -3.57 -20.59 13.35
CA GLU A 14 -3.56 -21.28 14.63
C GLU A 14 -2.62 -20.61 15.65
N ASP A 15 -2.85 -20.84 16.95
CA ASP A 15 -2.00 -20.31 18.01
C ASP A 15 -0.54 -20.77 17.83
N GLY A 16 0.38 -19.84 17.65
CA GLY A 16 1.81 -20.09 17.44
C GLY A 16 2.24 -20.18 15.96
N GLU A 17 1.33 -20.07 15.00
CA GLU A 17 1.71 -19.96 13.59
C GLU A 17 2.62 -18.76 13.38
N GLU A 18 3.76 -18.97 12.67
CA GLU A 18 4.81 -17.96 12.47
C GLU A 18 5.27 -17.24 13.77
N ASN A 19 5.12 -17.93 14.91
CA ASN A 19 5.42 -17.43 16.26
C ASN A 19 4.49 -16.35 16.79
N TYR A 20 3.36 -16.08 16.14
CA TYR A 20 2.36 -15.17 16.68
C TYR A 20 1.48 -15.85 17.73
N PRO A 21 1.18 -15.17 18.86
CA PRO A 21 0.32 -15.73 19.89
C PRO A 21 -1.15 -15.64 19.50
N GLY A 22 -1.91 -16.65 19.89
CA GLY A 22 -3.36 -16.70 19.71
C GLY A 22 -3.80 -17.18 18.34
N GLN A 23 -4.97 -17.76 18.32
CA GLN A 23 -5.67 -18.09 17.09
C GLN A 23 -6.23 -16.80 16.49
N LEU A 24 -6.02 -16.57 15.20
CA LEU A 24 -6.54 -15.43 14.45
C LEU A 24 -7.49 -15.92 13.36
N ASP A 25 -8.77 -15.60 13.47
CA ASP A 25 -9.77 -15.84 12.43
C ASP A 25 -9.82 -14.65 11.50
N VAL A 26 -9.44 -14.85 10.24
CA VAL A 26 -9.37 -13.81 9.21
C VAL A 26 -10.44 -14.03 8.16
N LYS A 27 -11.16 -12.97 7.83
CA LYS A 27 -12.08 -12.90 6.71
C LYS A 27 -11.70 -11.73 5.81
N VAL A 28 -11.54 -11.99 4.52
CA VAL A 28 -11.31 -10.96 3.51
C VAL A 28 -12.42 -11.04 2.47
N THR A 29 -13.09 -9.92 2.20
CA THR A 29 -14.09 -9.85 1.14
C THR A 29 -13.63 -8.91 0.05
N TYR A 30 -13.75 -9.35 -1.20
CA TYR A 30 -13.56 -8.55 -2.41
C TYR A 30 -14.93 -8.37 -3.05
N THR A 31 -15.36 -7.13 -3.22
CA THR A 31 -16.67 -6.82 -3.80
C THR A 31 -16.53 -5.78 -4.90
N LEU A 32 -17.11 -6.06 -6.05
CA LEU A 32 -17.22 -5.10 -7.14
C LEU A 32 -18.43 -4.19 -6.93
N LYS A 33 -18.19 -2.89 -6.96
CA LYS A 33 -19.22 -1.85 -6.91
C LYS A 33 -18.98 -0.87 -8.04
N GLU A 34 -19.82 -0.90 -9.06
CA GLU A 34 -19.63 -0.05 -10.24
C GLU A 34 -18.19 -0.18 -10.80
N ASN A 35 -17.40 0.89 -10.76
CA ASN A 35 -16.02 0.93 -11.22
C ASN A 35 -15.02 0.75 -10.08
N SER A 36 -15.45 0.25 -8.93
CA SER A 36 -14.61 0.13 -7.73
C SER A 36 -14.50 -1.30 -7.28
N LEU A 37 -13.31 -1.68 -6.81
CA LEU A 37 -13.06 -2.89 -6.04
C LEU A 37 -12.98 -2.50 -4.55
N VAL A 38 -13.91 -3.00 -3.75
CA VAL A 38 -13.90 -2.83 -2.29
C VAL A 38 -13.28 -4.06 -1.66
N ILE A 39 -12.25 -3.86 -0.86
CA ILE A 39 -11.58 -4.92 -0.09
C ILE A 39 -11.83 -4.65 1.39
N ASN A 40 -12.48 -5.59 2.08
CA ASN A 40 -12.76 -5.47 3.50
C ASN A 40 -12.07 -6.60 4.27
N TYR A 41 -11.37 -6.23 5.33
CA TYR A 41 -10.69 -7.16 6.23
C TYR A 41 -11.41 -7.19 7.57
N LYS A 42 -11.66 -8.39 8.07
CA LYS A 42 -12.18 -8.62 9.44
C LYS A 42 -11.33 -9.69 10.08
N ALA A 43 -10.79 -9.39 11.25
CA ALA A 43 -10.04 -10.36 12.04
C ALA A 43 -10.53 -10.37 13.48
N THR A 44 -10.57 -11.55 14.08
CA THR A 44 -10.86 -11.76 15.51
C THR A 44 -9.84 -12.74 16.10
N THR A 45 -9.48 -12.53 17.36
CA THR A 45 -8.48 -13.37 18.03
C THR A 45 -8.88 -13.69 19.45
N ASN A 46 -8.39 -14.81 19.98
CA ASN A 46 -8.60 -15.26 21.35
C ASN A 46 -7.48 -14.81 22.31
N LYS A 47 -6.41 -14.16 21.82
CA LYS A 47 -5.30 -13.59 22.60
C LYS A 47 -4.82 -12.28 22.00
N THR A 48 -4.16 -11.45 22.78
CA THR A 48 -3.47 -10.27 22.25
C THR A 48 -2.40 -10.68 21.24
N THR A 49 -2.49 -10.18 20.03
CA THR A 49 -1.56 -10.48 18.93
C THR A 49 -1.42 -9.30 17.98
N ILE A 50 -0.51 -9.42 17.01
CA ILE A 50 -0.33 -8.44 15.94
C ILE A 50 -1.16 -8.86 14.74
N CYS A 51 -1.88 -7.89 14.14
CA CYS A 51 -2.64 -8.09 12.92
C CYS A 51 -2.41 -6.89 11.99
N ASN A 52 -1.79 -7.13 10.84
CA ASN A 52 -1.53 -6.11 9.82
C ASN A 52 -1.75 -6.72 8.43
N LEU A 53 -3.01 -6.78 8.01
CA LEU A 53 -3.42 -7.38 6.75
C LEU A 53 -3.28 -6.36 5.61
N THR A 54 -2.92 -6.85 4.43
CA THR A 54 -2.75 -6.02 3.24
C THR A 54 -3.23 -6.74 1.99
N ASN A 55 -3.40 -5.98 0.90
CA ASN A 55 -3.52 -6.50 -0.46
C ASN A 55 -2.20 -6.27 -1.20
N HIS A 56 -1.74 -7.27 -1.94
CA HIS A 56 -0.46 -7.22 -2.65
C HIS A 56 -0.64 -7.28 -4.17
N THR A 57 -1.60 -6.54 -4.70
CA THR A 57 -1.82 -6.47 -6.14
C THR A 57 -0.81 -5.54 -6.80
N TYR A 58 -0.20 -6.00 -7.90
CA TYR A 58 0.63 -5.17 -8.77
C TYR A 58 -0.25 -4.55 -9.85
N PHE A 59 -0.26 -3.22 -9.93
CA PHE A 59 -1.02 -2.48 -10.93
C PHE A 59 -0.10 -1.97 -12.05
N ASN A 60 -0.47 -2.25 -13.28
CA ASN A 60 0.09 -1.60 -14.46
C ASN A 60 -1.06 -1.07 -15.32
N LEU A 61 -1.31 0.23 -15.22
CA LEU A 61 -2.43 0.87 -15.90
C LEU A 61 -2.25 0.94 -17.42
N ASN A 62 -1.03 0.68 -17.95
CA ASN A 62 -0.80 0.53 -19.39
C ASN A 62 -1.28 -0.82 -19.92
N GLY A 63 -1.42 -1.83 -19.06
CA GLY A 63 -1.73 -3.21 -19.44
C GLY A 63 -0.53 -3.99 -20.01
N TYR A 64 0.60 -3.34 -20.29
CA TYR A 64 1.85 -3.93 -20.77
C TYR A 64 3.07 -3.04 -20.46
N GLY A 65 4.28 -3.58 -20.65
CA GLY A 65 5.52 -2.85 -20.42
C GLY A 65 5.75 -2.52 -18.95
N ASN A 66 6.39 -1.39 -18.67
CA ASN A 66 6.72 -0.91 -17.35
C ASN A 66 5.77 0.21 -16.89
N ILE A 67 5.96 0.65 -15.65
CA ILE A 67 5.13 1.67 -14.99
C ILE A 67 5.83 3.04 -14.88
N LEU A 68 7.00 3.22 -15.48
CA LEU A 68 7.84 4.39 -15.27
C LEU A 68 7.15 5.71 -15.62
N GLN A 69 6.27 5.68 -16.63
CA GLN A 69 5.48 6.82 -17.10
C GLN A 69 4.13 6.99 -16.36
N HIS A 70 3.89 6.23 -15.29
CA HIS A 70 2.73 6.51 -14.45
C HIS A 70 3.00 7.73 -13.56
N GLN A 71 2.02 8.60 -13.47
CA GLN A 71 2.01 9.68 -12.49
C GLN A 71 1.39 9.16 -11.19
N VAL A 72 2.09 9.33 -10.08
CA VAL A 72 1.63 8.92 -8.75
C VAL A 72 1.52 10.13 -7.85
N GLN A 73 0.45 10.20 -7.08
CA GLN A 73 0.27 11.14 -5.97
C GLN A 73 -0.06 10.36 -4.70
N ILE A 74 0.57 10.74 -3.57
CA ILE A 74 0.29 10.17 -2.24
C ILE A 74 0.11 11.32 -1.25
N LEU A 75 -1.02 11.36 -0.58
CA LEU A 75 -1.38 12.43 0.37
C LEU A 75 -0.74 12.17 1.74
N ALA A 76 0.58 12.31 1.80
CA ALA A 76 1.39 12.06 2.99
C ALA A 76 2.56 13.05 3.08
N ASP A 77 2.76 13.64 4.26
CA ASP A 77 3.87 14.54 4.54
C ASP A 77 5.10 13.79 5.09
N TYR A 78 4.94 12.52 5.44
CA TYR A 78 5.98 11.69 6.03
C TYR A 78 5.98 10.29 5.47
N PHE A 79 7.12 9.60 5.59
CA PHE A 79 7.27 8.17 5.31
C PHE A 79 8.07 7.48 6.42
N THR A 80 8.00 6.15 6.52
CA THR A 80 8.81 5.37 7.46
C THR A 80 10.17 5.06 6.85
N GLU A 81 11.24 5.35 7.60
CA GLU A 81 12.61 5.01 7.19
C GLU A 81 12.84 3.50 7.25
N ASN A 82 13.45 2.96 6.22
CA ASN A 82 13.94 1.57 6.18
C ASN A 82 15.47 1.52 6.32
N ASN A 83 16.00 0.44 6.91
CA ASN A 83 17.42 0.11 6.86
C ASN A 83 17.78 -0.59 5.53
N GLN A 84 19.05 -1.00 5.37
CA GLN A 84 19.54 -1.66 4.15
C GLN A 84 18.89 -3.01 3.85
N GLU A 85 18.24 -3.62 4.84
CA GLU A 85 17.52 -4.88 4.75
C GLU A 85 16.01 -4.66 4.47
N SER A 86 15.61 -3.43 4.13
CA SER A 86 14.22 -2.98 3.91
C SER A 86 13.32 -3.13 5.14
N ILE A 87 13.93 -3.16 6.35
CA ILE A 87 13.17 -3.23 7.61
C ILE A 87 12.97 -1.82 8.16
N PRO A 88 11.74 -1.44 8.57
CA PRO A 88 11.47 -0.16 9.19
C PRO A 88 12.30 0.06 10.46
N THR A 89 12.95 1.23 10.57
CA THR A 89 13.77 1.60 11.73
C THR A 89 12.98 2.16 12.90
N GLY A 90 11.69 2.45 12.69
CA GLY A 90 10.82 3.17 13.62
C GLY A 90 10.87 4.70 13.46
N LYS A 91 11.76 5.24 12.62
CA LYS A 91 11.78 6.67 12.35
C LYS A 91 10.76 7.06 11.29
N ILE A 92 10.15 8.22 11.48
CA ILE A 92 9.25 8.86 10.53
C ILE A 92 9.96 10.11 10.00
N ILE A 93 10.13 10.19 8.69
CA ILE A 93 10.92 11.22 8.00
C ILE A 93 10.01 12.06 7.11
N PRO A 94 10.15 13.41 7.09
CA PRO A 94 9.39 14.25 6.18
C PRO A 94 9.76 13.94 4.72
N VAL A 95 8.77 13.94 3.83
CA VAL A 95 8.98 13.76 2.39
C VAL A 95 9.57 15.02 1.74
N GLU A 96 9.37 16.17 2.36
CA GLU A 96 9.77 17.48 1.82
C GLU A 96 11.26 17.54 1.49
N ASN A 97 11.58 18.05 0.29
CA ASN A 97 12.94 18.12 -0.24
C ASN A 97 13.64 16.75 -0.42
N THR A 98 12.86 15.68 -0.55
CA THR A 98 13.37 14.35 -0.86
C THR A 98 12.71 13.79 -2.13
N PRO A 99 13.30 12.78 -2.79
CA PRO A 99 12.65 12.10 -3.91
C PRO A 99 11.40 11.27 -3.50
N MET A 100 11.13 11.17 -2.18
CA MET A 100 9.94 10.53 -1.64
C MET A 100 8.71 11.45 -1.63
N ASP A 101 8.81 12.69 -2.12
CA ASP A 101 7.72 13.68 -2.12
C ASP A 101 6.74 13.47 -3.27
N PHE A 102 5.72 12.65 -3.02
CA PHE A 102 4.59 12.41 -3.94
C PHE A 102 3.35 13.24 -3.59
N ARG A 103 3.47 14.31 -2.81
CA ARG A 103 2.32 15.18 -2.47
C ARG A 103 1.67 15.83 -3.69
N ASN A 104 2.45 16.06 -4.75
CA ASN A 104 1.97 16.44 -6.07
C ASN A 104 2.19 15.29 -7.06
N PRO A 105 1.32 15.12 -8.07
CA PRO A 105 1.50 14.09 -9.08
C PRO A 105 2.88 14.20 -9.75
N GLN A 106 3.61 13.09 -9.78
CA GLN A 106 4.90 13.01 -10.48
C GLN A 106 5.12 11.63 -11.10
N TYR A 107 5.90 11.59 -12.18
CA TYR A 107 6.28 10.34 -12.84
C TYR A 107 7.21 9.51 -11.95
N ILE A 108 6.98 8.19 -11.95
CA ILE A 108 7.82 7.24 -11.21
C ILE A 108 9.27 7.33 -11.70
N GLU A 109 9.49 7.45 -13.02
CA GLU A 109 10.83 7.50 -13.62
C GLU A 109 11.69 8.67 -13.15
N LYS A 110 11.07 9.77 -12.70
CA LYS A 110 11.78 10.97 -12.28
C LYS A 110 12.83 10.68 -11.21
N ASP A 111 12.49 9.85 -10.25
CA ASP A 111 13.32 9.63 -9.08
C ASP A 111 13.60 8.15 -8.75
N ILE A 112 13.12 7.19 -9.55
CA ILE A 112 13.30 5.75 -9.27
C ILE A 112 14.77 5.31 -9.19
N ASN A 113 15.68 6.02 -9.88
CA ASN A 113 17.12 5.79 -9.88
C ASN A 113 17.89 6.84 -9.08
N ASN A 114 17.22 7.60 -8.21
CA ASN A 114 17.85 8.65 -7.41
C ASN A 114 18.88 8.04 -6.43
N GLU A 115 19.97 8.76 -6.18
CA GLU A 115 21.03 8.35 -5.22
C GLU A 115 20.61 8.46 -3.75
N TYR A 116 19.37 8.84 -3.47
CA TYR A 116 18.82 8.90 -2.13
C TYR A 116 18.84 7.51 -1.48
N TYR A 117 19.33 7.44 -0.25
CA TYR A 117 19.64 6.15 0.40
C TYR A 117 18.44 5.18 0.47
N GLN A 118 17.22 5.67 0.66
CA GLN A 118 16.02 4.81 0.70
C GLN A 118 15.75 4.14 -0.65
N ILE A 119 15.90 4.88 -1.74
CA ILE A 119 15.75 4.36 -3.10
C ILE A 119 16.87 3.37 -3.42
N LYS A 120 18.10 3.66 -2.99
CA LYS A 120 19.26 2.75 -3.18
C LYS A 120 19.09 1.43 -2.44
N TYR A 121 18.57 1.45 -1.21
CA TYR A 121 18.34 0.23 -0.44
C TYR A 121 17.35 -0.70 -1.11
N ALA A 122 16.24 -0.16 -1.59
CA ALA A 122 15.18 -0.91 -2.24
C ALA A 122 15.41 -1.13 -3.75
N LYS A 123 16.36 -0.43 -4.38
CA LYS A 123 16.58 -0.34 -5.84
C LYS A 123 15.36 0.23 -6.59
N GLY A 124 14.65 1.14 -5.94
CA GLY A 124 13.43 1.78 -6.36
C GLY A 124 12.60 2.24 -5.18
N PHE A 125 11.30 2.41 -5.34
CA PHE A 125 10.42 2.74 -4.22
C PHE A 125 9.95 1.45 -3.54
N ASP A 126 10.09 1.38 -2.21
CA ASP A 126 9.55 0.32 -1.35
C ASP A 126 9.47 0.80 0.10
N ASN A 127 8.64 1.81 0.33
CA ASN A 127 8.46 2.39 1.65
C ASN A 127 6.97 2.50 1.99
N ASN A 128 6.67 2.68 3.26
CA ASN A 128 5.35 3.04 3.74
C ASN A 128 5.26 4.56 3.91
N TRP A 129 4.25 5.19 3.32
CA TRP A 129 3.89 6.60 3.54
C TRP A 129 2.89 6.73 4.66
N VAL A 130 3.14 7.65 5.58
CA VAL A 130 2.27 7.99 6.71
C VAL A 130 1.19 8.94 6.23
N LEU A 131 -0.02 8.43 6.08
CA LEU A 131 -1.11 9.14 5.44
C LEU A 131 -1.63 10.31 6.29
N ASN A 132 -1.85 11.45 5.64
CA ASN A 132 -2.42 12.63 6.26
C ASN A 132 -3.88 12.40 6.72
N ASN A 133 -4.30 13.16 7.73
CA ASN A 133 -5.69 13.22 8.21
C ASN A 133 -6.28 11.85 8.64
N TYR A 134 -5.45 10.98 9.20
CA TYR A 134 -5.92 9.70 9.73
C TYR A 134 -6.90 9.92 10.89
N ASN A 135 -8.10 9.37 10.75
CA ASN A 135 -9.17 9.43 11.75
C ASN A 135 -9.95 8.10 11.88
N GLY A 136 -9.49 7.04 11.17
CA GLY A 136 -10.16 5.74 11.11
C GLY A 136 -11.34 5.68 10.12
N GLU A 137 -11.57 6.74 9.34
CA GLU A 137 -12.59 6.75 8.29
C GLU A 137 -11.96 6.54 6.91
N ILE A 138 -12.75 5.97 5.98
CA ILE A 138 -12.31 5.80 4.59
C ILE A 138 -12.16 7.19 3.95
N ARG A 139 -10.97 7.45 3.40
CA ARG A 139 -10.65 8.69 2.70
C ARG A 139 -9.75 8.42 1.50
N LYS A 140 -9.85 9.24 0.46
CA LYS A 140 -8.91 9.22 -0.66
C LYS A 140 -7.51 9.56 -0.16
N ILE A 141 -6.53 8.75 -0.55
CA ILE A 141 -5.16 8.86 -0.05
C ILE A 141 -4.10 8.87 -1.16
N ALA A 142 -4.41 8.34 -2.32
CA ALA A 142 -3.47 8.29 -3.43
C ALA A 142 -4.20 8.20 -4.77
N THR A 143 -3.49 8.57 -5.84
CA THR A 143 -3.88 8.33 -7.24
C THR A 143 -2.69 7.81 -8.02
N ALA A 144 -2.97 7.01 -9.04
CA ALA A 144 -2.03 6.69 -10.09
C ALA A 144 -2.71 6.88 -11.45
N TYR A 145 -2.03 7.50 -12.39
CA TYR A 145 -2.57 7.81 -13.71
C TYR A 145 -1.60 7.39 -14.82
N SER A 146 -2.13 6.83 -15.88
CA SER A 146 -1.40 6.52 -17.10
C SER A 146 -1.89 7.40 -18.24
N GLU A 147 -1.02 8.24 -18.81
CA GLU A 147 -1.33 9.01 -20.02
C GLU A 147 -1.54 8.12 -21.24
N LEU A 148 -0.86 6.96 -21.30
CA LEU A 148 -0.94 6.05 -22.43
C LEU A 148 -2.33 5.42 -22.58
N SER A 149 -2.94 4.97 -21.49
CA SER A 149 -4.26 4.32 -21.49
C SER A 149 -5.40 5.27 -21.15
N GLY A 150 -5.10 6.41 -20.49
CA GLY A 150 -6.09 7.30 -19.91
C GLY A 150 -6.73 6.74 -18.62
N ILE A 151 -6.21 5.64 -18.08
CA ILE A 151 -6.75 5.01 -16.87
C ILE A 151 -6.19 5.72 -15.63
N GLU A 152 -7.09 6.07 -14.71
CA GLU A 152 -6.76 6.54 -13.37
C GLU A 152 -7.20 5.52 -12.32
N LEU A 153 -6.30 5.22 -11.39
CA LEU A 153 -6.57 4.45 -10.18
C LEU A 153 -6.62 5.41 -9.00
N GLU A 154 -7.76 5.47 -8.31
CA GLU A 154 -7.90 6.15 -7.03
C GLU A 154 -7.86 5.13 -5.89
N VAL A 155 -7.10 5.42 -4.85
CA VAL A 155 -7.00 4.57 -3.65
C VAL A 155 -7.59 5.30 -2.46
N SER A 156 -8.49 4.63 -1.75
CA SER A 156 -9.09 5.10 -0.50
C SER A 156 -8.93 4.04 0.59
N THR A 157 -8.67 4.45 1.82
CA THR A 157 -8.52 3.55 2.97
C THR A 157 -8.87 4.23 4.28
N ASP A 158 -9.21 3.42 5.29
CA ASP A 158 -9.35 3.79 6.69
C ASP A 158 -8.07 3.55 7.50
N LEU A 159 -6.97 3.08 6.86
CA LEU A 159 -5.68 2.80 7.51
C LEU A 159 -4.77 4.05 7.59
N PRO A 160 -3.77 4.04 8.51
CA PRO A 160 -2.85 5.17 8.71
C PRO A 160 -1.69 5.24 7.72
N GLY A 161 -1.46 4.22 6.91
CA GLY A 161 -0.31 4.14 6.00
C GLY A 161 -0.62 3.42 4.71
N ILE A 162 0.20 3.68 3.70
CA ILE A 162 0.20 2.96 2.42
C ILE A 162 1.63 2.60 2.02
N GLN A 163 1.83 1.35 1.62
CA GLN A 163 3.06 0.92 0.97
C GLN A 163 2.99 1.23 -0.51
N PHE A 164 4.03 1.90 -1.04
CA PHE A 164 4.24 2.02 -2.47
C PHE A 164 5.51 1.28 -2.86
N TYR A 165 5.33 0.25 -3.70
CA TYR A 165 6.39 -0.60 -4.23
C TYR A 165 6.39 -0.52 -5.77
N SER A 166 7.54 -0.19 -6.35
CA SER A 166 7.67 0.02 -7.80
C SER A 166 8.01 -1.23 -8.61
N GLY A 167 8.13 -2.40 -7.97
CA GLY A 167 8.42 -3.66 -8.65
C GLY A 167 9.91 -3.86 -8.94
N ASN A 168 10.78 -3.52 -8.03
CA ASN A 168 12.26 -3.42 -8.13
C ASN A 168 12.94 -4.76 -8.33
#